data_14cfa43ac0f1c2da62e8590a16fa8b97
#
_entry.id   14cfa43ac0f1c2da62e8590a16fa8b97
#
_cell.length_a   1.000
_cell.length_b   1.000
_cell.length_c   1.000
_cell.angle_alpha   90.00
_cell.angle_beta   90.00
_cell.angle_gamma   90.00
#
_symmetry.space_group_name_H-M   'P 1'
#
loop_
_entity.id
_entity.type
_entity.pdbx_description
1 polymer ?
#
loop_
_entity_poly.entity_id
_entity_poly.type
_entity_poly.pdbx_seq_one_letter_code
_entity_poly.pdbx_strand_id
1 'polypeptide(L)'
;LILLISALPAHAERLPEFLAKIQPSEIFPGADRYGKPEGKPMVARVYKGDEQLGLVYITTDVVNTRGYSSKPIDTMIALANDGTIAGAKLVEHHEPIMLIGIPQSRVDKFIDKYIGLNFIKNPPQPGVAPADIISGATVTLMVINDSIQRSVKSVIHQYHLGTDKATQAGAAAASGEQAANEPAVQTRPRRAVNPDKQDIQSWNALLEQKA
;
A
#
# COMPACT_ATOMS: atom_id res chain seq x y z
N LEU A 1 -35.19 -18.32 -20.50
CA LEU A 1 -34.32 -18.41 -19.33
C LEU A 1 -33.40 -17.21 -19.34
N ILE A 2 -33.74 -16.15 -18.58
CA ILE A 2 -32.93 -14.93 -18.46
C ILE A 2 -31.95 -15.18 -17.32
N LEU A 3 -30.66 -15.29 -17.65
CA LEU A 3 -29.57 -15.39 -16.67
C LEU A 3 -29.32 -13.98 -16.12
N LEU A 4 -29.81 -13.67 -14.92
CA LEU A 4 -29.41 -12.49 -14.18
C LEU A 4 -27.97 -12.69 -13.68
N ILE A 5 -27.00 -12.10 -14.37
CA ILE A 5 -25.64 -11.95 -13.86
C ILE A 5 -25.69 -10.84 -12.82
N SER A 6 -25.76 -11.19 -11.55
CA SER A 6 -25.56 -10.23 -10.45
C SER A 6 -24.09 -9.79 -10.47
N ALA A 7 -23.84 -8.58 -11.01
CA ALA A 7 -22.56 -7.92 -10.88
C ALA A 7 -22.33 -7.66 -9.37
N LEU A 8 -21.36 -8.34 -8.77
CA LEU A 8 -20.84 -7.96 -7.47
C LEU A 8 -20.36 -6.51 -7.54
N PRO A 9 -20.67 -5.66 -6.56
CA PRO A 9 -20.17 -4.30 -6.55
C PRO A 9 -18.62 -4.37 -6.55
N ALA A 10 -18.02 -4.05 -7.69
CA ALA A 10 -16.60 -3.80 -7.76
C ALA A 10 -16.31 -2.65 -6.77
N HIS A 11 -15.39 -2.85 -5.84
CA HIS A 11 -14.91 -1.77 -4.99
C HIS A 11 -14.42 -0.68 -5.93
N ALA A 12 -15.08 0.47 -5.94
CA ALA A 12 -14.70 1.57 -6.82
C ALA A 12 -13.30 2.02 -6.39
N GLU A 13 -12.34 1.85 -7.29
CA GLU A 13 -10.96 2.29 -7.07
C GLU A 13 -10.95 3.81 -6.94
N ARG A 14 -10.33 4.32 -5.88
CA ARG A 14 -10.44 5.72 -5.48
C ARG A 14 -9.35 6.61 -6.06
N LEU A 15 -8.26 6.02 -6.51
CA LEU A 15 -7.11 6.76 -7.02
C LEU A 15 -7.49 7.83 -8.07
N PRO A 16 -8.32 7.56 -9.11
CA PRO A 16 -8.64 8.55 -10.13
C PRO A 16 -9.28 9.83 -9.58
N GLU A 17 -10.10 9.70 -8.54
CA GLU A 17 -10.76 10.84 -7.87
C GLU A 17 -9.73 11.79 -7.23
N PHE A 18 -8.73 11.24 -6.56
CA PHE A 18 -7.71 12.04 -5.88
C PHE A 18 -6.65 12.60 -6.83
N LEU A 19 -6.34 11.92 -7.92
CA LEU A 19 -5.45 12.46 -8.95
C LEU A 19 -6.00 13.74 -9.60
N ALA A 20 -7.32 13.87 -9.67
CA ALA A 20 -7.97 15.08 -10.18
C ALA A 20 -7.89 16.28 -9.21
N LYS A 21 -7.67 16.01 -7.92
CA LYS A 21 -7.71 17.02 -6.84
C LYS A 21 -6.33 17.44 -6.35
N ILE A 22 -5.31 16.58 -6.49
CA ILE A 22 -3.97 16.76 -5.93
C ILE A 22 -2.99 16.90 -7.09
N GLN A 23 -2.25 18.02 -7.10
CA GLN A 23 -1.22 18.24 -8.14
C GLN A 23 -0.05 17.25 -7.95
N PRO A 24 0.59 16.80 -9.03
CA PRO A 24 1.71 15.86 -8.94
C PRO A 24 2.82 16.32 -8.00
N SER A 25 3.19 17.60 -8.07
CA SER A 25 4.24 18.20 -7.25
C SER A 25 3.90 18.31 -5.76
N GLU A 26 2.61 18.25 -5.38
CA GLU A 26 2.18 18.27 -3.98
C GLU A 26 2.49 16.95 -3.25
N ILE A 27 2.46 15.84 -3.97
CA ILE A 27 2.66 14.51 -3.40
C ILE A 27 4.01 13.90 -3.76
N PHE A 28 4.55 14.27 -4.92
CA PHE A 28 5.86 13.80 -5.38
C PHE A 28 6.73 15.01 -5.77
N PRO A 29 7.70 15.43 -4.93
CA PRO A 29 8.52 16.60 -5.21
C PRO A 29 9.19 16.53 -6.59
N GLY A 30 9.02 17.58 -7.38
CA GLY A 30 9.58 17.70 -8.72
C GLY A 30 8.77 17.03 -9.84
N ALA A 31 7.66 16.39 -9.53
CA ALA A 31 6.77 15.82 -10.54
C ALA A 31 5.94 16.89 -11.27
N ASP A 32 5.66 16.67 -12.54
CA ASP A 32 4.86 17.58 -13.38
C ASP A 32 3.56 16.93 -13.87
N ARG A 33 3.50 15.60 -13.96
CA ARG A 33 2.30 14.91 -14.44
C ARG A 33 2.11 13.51 -13.85
N TYR A 34 0.86 13.06 -13.84
CA TYR A 34 0.48 11.67 -13.63
C TYR A 34 0.30 10.94 -14.94
N GLY A 35 0.64 9.67 -14.98
CA GLY A 35 0.23 8.75 -16.01
C GLY A 35 -1.21 8.27 -15.79
N LYS A 36 -1.72 7.48 -16.73
CA LYS A 36 -3.04 6.86 -16.60
C LYS A 36 -3.04 5.87 -15.42
N PRO A 37 -4.06 5.91 -14.55
CA PRO A 37 -4.24 4.87 -13.53
C PRO A 37 -4.42 3.49 -14.16
N GLU A 38 -3.67 2.50 -13.69
CA GLU A 38 -3.68 1.15 -14.26
C GLU A 38 -3.22 0.09 -13.24
N GLY A 39 -3.46 -1.17 -13.58
CA GLY A 39 -2.95 -2.33 -12.83
C GLY A 39 -3.83 -2.76 -11.66
N LYS A 40 -3.37 -3.80 -10.95
CA LYS A 40 -3.98 -4.35 -9.72
C LYS A 40 -2.88 -4.68 -8.74
N PRO A 41 -2.79 -3.97 -7.61
CA PRO A 41 -3.61 -2.81 -7.24
C PRO A 41 -3.43 -1.63 -8.19
N MET A 42 -4.44 -0.73 -8.28
CA MET A 42 -4.38 0.45 -9.14
C MET A 42 -3.30 1.43 -8.68
N VAL A 43 -2.44 1.82 -9.60
CA VAL A 43 -1.42 2.86 -9.40
C VAL A 43 -1.40 3.81 -10.58
N ALA A 44 -0.90 5.02 -10.39
CA ALA A 44 -0.55 5.93 -11.48
C ALA A 44 0.97 6.20 -11.44
N ARG A 45 1.61 6.15 -12.61
CA ARG A 45 3.02 6.52 -12.75
C ARG A 45 3.16 8.03 -12.57
N VAL A 46 4.27 8.45 -12.03
CA VAL A 46 4.58 9.88 -11.81
C VAL A 46 5.79 10.25 -12.62
N TYR A 47 5.73 11.39 -13.31
CA TYR A 47 6.74 11.82 -14.25
C TYR A 47 7.25 13.23 -13.96
N LYS A 48 8.50 13.49 -14.42
CA LYS A 48 9.09 14.80 -14.63
C LYS A 48 9.58 14.85 -16.07
N GLY A 49 8.89 15.59 -16.94
CA GLY A 49 9.09 15.45 -18.37
C GLY A 49 8.84 14.01 -18.82
N ASP A 50 9.85 13.38 -19.42
CA ASP A 50 9.77 11.98 -19.86
C ASP A 50 10.34 10.97 -18.85
N GLU A 51 10.94 11.46 -17.76
CA GLU A 51 11.50 10.62 -16.71
C GLU A 51 10.40 10.14 -15.76
N GLN A 52 10.28 8.81 -15.59
CA GLN A 52 9.43 8.22 -14.57
C GLN A 52 10.11 8.26 -13.20
N LEU A 53 9.54 9.04 -12.27
CA LEU A 53 10.06 9.18 -10.91
C LEU A 53 9.61 8.05 -10.00
N GLY A 54 8.41 7.51 -10.21
CA GLY A 54 7.83 6.50 -9.34
C GLY A 54 6.35 6.26 -9.60
N LEU A 55 5.63 5.87 -8.55
CA LEU A 55 4.20 5.54 -8.56
C LEU A 55 3.46 6.28 -7.47
N VAL A 56 2.16 6.55 -7.68
CA VAL A 56 1.22 6.98 -6.64
C VAL A 56 0.04 6.03 -6.57
N TYR A 57 -0.50 5.84 -5.39
CA TYR A 57 -1.68 4.99 -5.13
C TYR A 57 -2.39 5.38 -3.84
N ILE A 58 -3.58 4.84 -3.62
CA ILE A 58 -4.34 4.97 -2.37
C ILE A 58 -4.17 3.69 -1.55
N THR A 59 -3.86 3.82 -0.27
CA THR A 59 -3.58 2.66 0.60
C THR A 59 -4.74 1.66 0.64
N THR A 60 -5.97 2.12 0.64
CA THR A 60 -7.17 1.27 0.72
C THR A 60 -7.53 0.58 -0.59
N ASP A 61 -7.02 1.05 -1.73
CA ASP A 61 -7.09 0.31 -3.01
C ASP A 61 -6.15 -0.91 -3.02
N VAL A 62 -5.16 -0.93 -2.11
CA VAL A 62 -4.15 -2.00 -2.00
C VAL A 62 -4.45 -2.95 -0.85
N VAL A 63 -4.82 -2.40 0.33
CA VAL A 63 -5.07 -3.17 1.55
C VAL A 63 -6.41 -2.75 2.17
N ASN A 64 -7.27 -3.73 2.45
CA ASN A 64 -8.60 -3.45 3.01
C ASN A 64 -8.50 -3.24 4.53
N THR A 65 -7.99 -2.08 4.95
CA THR A 65 -7.96 -1.67 6.35
C THR A 65 -9.10 -0.70 6.65
N ARG A 66 -9.63 -0.78 7.86
CA ARG A 66 -10.73 0.06 8.33
C ARG A 66 -10.39 0.66 9.67
N GLY A 67 -10.74 1.93 9.87
CA GLY A 67 -10.58 2.62 11.13
C GLY A 67 -11.58 2.19 12.20
N TYR A 68 -11.57 2.90 13.31
CA TYR A 68 -12.53 2.71 14.41
C TYR A 68 -13.99 2.92 13.96
N SER A 69 -14.20 3.84 13.01
CA SER A 69 -15.51 4.10 12.39
C SER A 69 -16.01 2.96 11.47
N SER A 70 -15.24 1.87 11.32
CA SER A 70 -15.46 0.80 10.32
C SER A 70 -15.42 1.28 8.87
N LYS A 71 -15.02 2.54 8.62
CA LYS A 71 -14.83 3.12 7.29
C LYS A 71 -13.35 3.14 6.89
N PRO A 72 -13.04 3.24 5.59
CA PRO A 72 -11.68 3.40 5.10
C PRO A 72 -11.01 4.67 5.65
N ILE A 73 -9.68 4.59 5.80
CA ILE A 73 -8.81 5.74 6.04
C ILE A 73 -7.87 5.79 4.85
N ASP A 74 -8.11 6.72 3.94
CA ASP A 74 -7.40 6.80 2.67
C ASP A 74 -6.17 7.69 2.79
N THR A 75 -5.01 7.08 2.61
CA THR A 75 -3.73 7.79 2.51
C THR A 75 -3.18 7.63 1.10
N MET A 76 -2.88 8.74 0.44
CA MET A 76 -2.18 8.74 -0.84
C MET A 76 -0.69 8.63 -0.58
N ILE A 77 -0.04 7.66 -1.22
CA ILE A 77 1.40 7.42 -1.11
C ILE A 77 2.05 7.64 -2.48
N ALA A 78 3.12 8.42 -2.49
CA ALA A 78 4.05 8.53 -3.60
C ALA A 78 5.30 7.70 -3.30
N LEU A 79 5.59 6.72 -4.13
CA LEU A 79 6.66 5.75 -3.94
C LEU A 79 7.64 5.87 -5.10
N ALA A 80 8.88 6.23 -4.81
CA ALA A 80 9.95 6.33 -5.80
C ALA A 80 10.36 4.94 -6.32
N ASN A 81 10.99 4.91 -7.50
CA ASN A 81 11.42 3.66 -8.15
C ASN A 81 12.39 2.83 -7.28
N ASP A 82 13.13 3.45 -6.36
CA ASP A 82 14.06 2.80 -5.44
C ASP A 82 13.41 2.29 -4.14
N GLY A 83 12.08 2.42 -4.01
CA GLY A 83 11.30 2.02 -2.83
C GLY A 83 11.31 3.03 -1.69
N THR A 84 11.71 4.28 -1.94
CA THR A 84 11.61 5.38 -0.98
C THR A 84 10.23 6.04 -1.06
N ILE A 85 9.60 6.30 0.08
CA ILE A 85 8.39 7.11 0.12
C ILE A 85 8.78 8.58 -0.18
N ALA A 86 8.39 9.08 -1.34
CA ALA A 86 8.63 10.46 -1.77
C ALA A 86 7.62 11.44 -1.20
N GLY A 87 6.42 10.95 -0.89
CA GLY A 87 5.35 11.72 -0.27
C GLY A 87 4.24 10.85 0.27
N ALA A 88 3.55 11.35 1.27
CA ALA A 88 2.40 10.70 1.90
C ALA A 88 1.41 11.77 2.37
N LYS A 89 0.12 11.57 2.11
CA LYS A 89 -0.94 12.54 2.45
C LYS A 89 -2.22 11.81 2.83
N LEU A 90 -2.79 12.14 3.99
CA LEU A 90 -4.14 11.71 4.33
C LEU A 90 -5.14 12.45 3.44
N VAL A 91 -5.91 11.72 2.65
CA VAL A 91 -6.82 12.31 1.65
C VAL A 91 -8.28 12.19 2.04
N GLU A 92 -8.65 11.12 2.77
CA GLU A 92 -10.01 10.97 3.30
C GLU A 92 -10.04 10.08 4.54
N HIS A 93 -10.89 10.42 5.49
CA HIS A 93 -11.21 9.61 6.66
C HIS A 93 -12.60 9.97 7.21
N HIS A 94 -13.13 9.09 8.06
CA HIS A 94 -14.40 9.28 8.77
C HIS A 94 -14.24 8.98 10.28
N GLU A 95 -13.04 9.18 10.81
CA GLU A 95 -12.71 8.90 12.19
C GLU A 95 -13.22 10.01 13.11
N PRO A 96 -14.16 9.72 14.05
CA PRO A 96 -14.75 10.73 14.92
C PRO A 96 -13.72 11.47 15.75
N ILE A 97 -12.71 10.77 16.26
CA ILE A 97 -11.65 11.39 17.08
C ILE A 97 -10.83 12.43 16.32
N MET A 98 -10.66 12.25 15.02
CA MET A 98 -9.95 13.20 14.17
C MET A 98 -10.85 14.39 13.78
N LEU A 99 -12.17 14.21 13.76
CA LEU A 99 -13.11 15.29 13.43
C LEU A 99 -13.31 16.27 14.60
N ILE A 100 -13.26 15.78 15.85
CA ILE A 100 -13.63 16.56 17.04
C ILE A 100 -12.55 16.63 18.13
N GLY A 101 -11.51 15.78 18.08
CA GLY A 101 -10.58 15.62 19.19
C GLY A 101 -9.12 15.91 18.89
N ILE A 102 -8.66 15.70 17.67
CA ILE A 102 -7.24 15.83 17.30
C ILE A 102 -7.09 16.71 16.07
N PRO A 103 -6.28 17.78 16.16
CA PRO A 103 -6.01 18.62 15.01
C PRO A 103 -5.40 17.82 13.85
N GLN A 104 -5.91 18.04 12.63
CA GLN A 104 -5.42 17.40 11.40
C GLN A 104 -3.88 17.50 11.28
N SER A 105 -3.31 18.66 11.61
CA SER A 105 -1.88 18.91 11.54
C SER A 105 -1.02 17.96 12.40
N ARG A 106 -1.58 17.36 13.45
CA ARG A 106 -0.86 16.35 14.25
C ARG A 106 -0.81 15.01 13.54
N VAL A 107 -1.88 14.66 12.83
CA VAL A 107 -1.95 13.44 12.02
C VAL A 107 -1.06 13.58 10.78
N ASP A 108 -1.08 14.74 10.15
CA ASP A 108 -0.20 15.04 9.02
C ASP A 108 1.28 14.88 9.43
N LYS A 109 1.68 15.46 10.56
CA LYS A 109 3.05 15.29 11.11
C LYS A 109 3.40 13.83 11.41
N PHE A 110 2.43 13.02 11.82
CA PHE A 110 2.64 11.58 12.00
C PHE A 110 2.91 10.89 10.65
N ILE A 111 2.12 11.22 9.63
CA ILE A 111 2.26 10.68 8.28
C ILE A 111 3.55 11.17 7.61
N ASP A 112 3.94 12.42 7.82
CA ASP A 112 5.19 12.99 7.28
C ASP A 112 6.44 12.22 7.70
N LYS A 113 6.40 11.52 8.85
CA LYS A 113 7.52 10.70 9.31
C LYS A 113 7.80 9.47 8.44
N TYR A 114 6.89 9.11 7.54
CA TYR A 114 7.14 8.06 6.55
C TYR A 114 7.89 8.58 5.33
N ILE A 115 7.87 9.89 5.05
CA ILE A 115 8.56 10.50 3.92
C ILE A 115 10.07 10.34 4.10
N GLY A 116 10.74 9.86 3.06
CA GLY A 116 12.17 9.54 3.07
C GLY A 116 12.51 8.14 3.56
N LEU A 117 11.57 7.38 4.12
CA LEU A 117 11.83 5.98 4.48
C LEU A 117 11.93 5.11 3.22
N ASN A 118 12.99 4.30 3.15
CA ASN A 118 13.18 3.35 2.06
C ASN A 118 12.81 1.94 2.52
N PHE A 119 11.78 1.37 1.90
CA PHE A 119 11.22 0.07 2.29
C PHE A 119 11.96 -1.13 1.68
N ILE A 120 12.91 -0.90 0.78
CA ILE A 120 13.77 -1.93 0.19
C ILE A 120 15.08 -2.04 0.96
N LYS A 121 15.79 -0.92 1.13
CA LYS A 121 17.12 -0.88 1.76
C LYS A 121 17.04 -1.00 3.29
N ASN A 122 16.09 -0.26 3.89
CA ASN A 122 15.91 -0.19 5.35
C ASN A 122 14.42 -0.29 5.70
N PRO A 123 13.79 -1.47 5.53
CA PRO A 123 12.36 -1.62 5.81
C PRO A 123 12.08 -1.35 7.29
N PRO A 124 11.04 -0.55 7.60
CA PRO A 124 10.64 -0.34 8.98
C PRO A 124 10.18 -1.66 9.61
N GLN A 125 10.34 -1.76 10.94
CA GLN A 125 9.87 -2.93 11.69
C GLN A 125 8.35 -3.07 11.54
N PRO A 126 7.84 -4.28 11.28
CA PRO A 126 6.41 -4.51 11.13
C PRO A 126 5.63 -4.06 12.36
N GLY A 127 4.57 -3.28 12.15
CA GLY A 127 3.71 -2.77 13.22
C GLY A 127 4.28 -1.61 14.04
N VAL A 128 5.58 -1.29 13.90
CA VAL A 128 6.20 -0.16 14.59
C VAL A 128 6.05 1.10 13.73
N ALA A 129 5.43 2.14 14.30
CA ALA A 129 5.32 3.44 13.63
C ALA A 129 6.65 4.22 13.73
N PRO A 130 7.02 5.00 12.70
CA PRO A 130 8.23 5.84 12.73
C PRO A 130 8.07 7.10 13.60
N ALA A 131 6.93 7.27 14.25
CA ALA A 131 6.60 8.42 15.09
C ALA A 131 5.81 7.98 16.34
N ASP A 132 5.81 8.85 17.35
CA ASP A 132 5.02 8.64 18.56
C ASP A 132 3.53 8.62 18.28
N ILE A 133 2.86 7.66 18.90
CA ILE A 133 1.41 7.57 18.84
C ILE A 133 0.77 8.72 19.62
N ILE A 134 -0.14 9.42 18.97
CA ILE A 134 -0.89 10.51 19.58
C ILE A 134 -1.90 9.93 20.57
N SER A 135 -1.80 10.35 21.83
CA SER A 135 -2.76 9.93 22.87
C SER A 135 -4.19 10.31 22.46
N GLY A 136 -5.11 9.37 22.60
CA GLY A 136 -6.50 9.51 22.18
C GLY A 136 -6.80 9.07 20.75
N ALA A 137 -5.79 8.92 19.87
CA ALA A 137 -5.97 8.45 18.49
C ALA A 137 -5.21 7.13 18.20
N THR A 138 -4.86 6.39 19.24
CA THR A 138 -3.97 5.22 19.11
C THR A 138 -4.46 4.24 18.05
N VAL A 139 -5.73 3.85 18.09
CA VAL A 139 -6.27 2.86 17.13
C VAL A 139 -6.21 3.40 15.70
N THR A 140 -6.64 4.64 15.48
CA THR A 140 -6.64 5.29 14.16
C THR A 140 -5.22 5.37 13.59
N LEU A 141 -4.24 5.80 14.40
CA LEU A 141 -2.84 5.90 13.96
C LEU A 141 -2.20 4.52 13.73
N MET A 142 -2.55 3.51 14.52
CA MET A 142 -2.09 2.14 14.28
C MET A 142 -2.66 1.58 12.97
N VAL A 143 -3.91 1.90 12.63
CA VAL A 143 -4.53 1.52 11.34
C VAL A 143 -3.84 2.23 10.17
N ILE A 144 -3.55 3.53 10.30
CA ILE A 144 -2.77 4.28 9.29
C ILE A 144 -1.39 3.66 9.11
N ASN A 145 -0.68 3.36 10.21
CA ASN A 145 0.63 2.71 10.17
C ASN A 145 0.57 1.36 9.45
N ASP A 146 -0.37 0.49 9.81
CA ASP A 146 -0.54 -0.83 9.18
C ASP A 146 -0.86 -0.69 7.69
N SER A 147 -1.78 0.22 7.33
CA SER A 147 -2.14 0.51 5.94
C SER A 147 -0.93 0.93 5.11
N ILE A 148 -0.13 1.88 5.60
CA ILE A 148 1.05 2.38 4.88
C ILE A 148 2.07 1.25 4.73
N GLN A 149 2.45 0.58 5.82
CA GLN A 149 3.50 -0.44 5.78
C GLN A 149 3.13 -1.63 4.87
N ARG A 150 1.89 -2.10 4.94
CA ARG A 150 1.44 -3.24 4.13
C ARG A 150 1.25 -2.86 2.67
N SER A 151 0.66 -1.71 2.39
CA SER A 151 0.44 -1.27 1.01
C SER A 151 1.76 -0.99 0.29
N VAL A 152 2.72 -0.32 0.94
CA VAL A 152 4.05 -0.07 0.34
C VAL A 152 4.75 -1.38 -0.01
N LYS A 153 4.78 -2.36 0.93
CA LYS A 153 5.38 -3.68 0.66
C LYS A 153 4.68 -4.41 -0.49
N SER A 154 3.35 -4.35 -0.54
CA SER A 154 2.56 -4.97 -1.61
C SER A 154 2.86 -4.34 -2.97
N VAL A 155 2.89 -3.00 -3.06
CA VAL A 155 3.17 -2.27 -4.31
C VAL A 155 4.61 -2.51 -4.77
N ILE A 156 5.61 -2.46 -3.87
CA ILE A 156 7.00 -2.79 -4.22
C ILE A 156 7.10 -4.18 -4.84
N HIS A 157 6.46 -5.17 -4.22
CA HIS A 157 6.49 -6.54 -4.71
C HIS A 157 5.77 -6.69 -6.05
N GLN A 158 4.57 -6.11 -6.19
CA GLN A 158 3.73 -6.24 -7.39
C GLN A 158 4.32 -5.52 -8.60
N TYR A 159 4.93 -4.36 -8.37
CA TYR A 159 5.50 -3.53 -9.45
C TYR A 159 7.02 -3.67 -9.58
N HIS A 160 7.63 -4.62 -8.84
CA HIS A 160 9.07 -4.94 -8.89
C HIS A 160 9.98 -3.73 -8.69
N LEU A 161 9.58 -2.78 -7.83
CA LEU A 161 10.39 -1.60 -7.57
C LEU A 161 11.76 -1.96 -6.98
N GLY A 162 12.78 -1.15 -7.27
CA GLY A 162 14.15 -1.40 -6.83
C GLY A 162 14.90 -2.46 -7.65
N THR A 163 14.31 -2.95 -8.75
CA THR A 163 14.98 -3.84 -9.70
C THR A 163 15.19 -3.11 -11.02
N ASP A 164 16.21 -3.50 -11.80
CA ASP A 164 16.50 -2.89 -13.10
C ASP A 164 15.33 -3.02 -14.10
N LYS A 165 14.38 -3.93 -13.85
CA LYS A 165 13.15 -4.08 -14.63
C LYS A 165 12.15 -2.93 -14.43
N ALA A 166 12.17 -2.23 -13.30
CA ALA A 166 11.27 -1.10 -13.06
C ALA A 166 11.54 0.07 -14.02
N THR A 167 12.80 0.28 -14.39
CA THR A 167 13.23 1.32 -15.32
C THR A 167 12.85 0.97 -16.77
N GLN A 168 12.86 -0.32 -17.14
CA GLN A 168 12.51 -0.77 -18.50
C GLN A 168 11.00 -0.80 -18.76
N ALA A 169 10.17 -1.07 -17.75
CA ALA A 169 8.71 -1.04 -17.90
C ALA A 169 8.16 0.37 -18.15
N GLY A 170 8.88 1.41 -17.69
CA GLY A 170 8.57 2.82 -17.99
C GLY A 170 8.80 3.22 -19.44
N ALA A 171 9.85 2.67 -20.06
CA ALA A 171 10.19 2.94 -21.46
C ALA A 171 9.30 2.20 -22.47
N ALA A 172 8.78 0.99 -22.08
CA ALA A 172 7.91 0.20 -22.95
C ALA A 172 6.46 0.71 -23.02
N ALA A 173 5.99 1.46 -22.01
CA ALA A 173 4.66 2.05 -22.00
C ALA A 173 4.56 3.34 -22.83
N ALA A 174 5.70 3.91 -23.26
CA ALA A 174 5.75 5.08 -24.15
C ALA A 174 5.70 4.69 -25.64
N SER A 175 5.98 3.42 -25.97
CA SER A 175 5.86 2.87 -27.33
C SER A 175 4.85 1.73 -27.30
N GLY A 176 3.59 2.03 -27.73
CA GLY A 176 2.57 1.02 -27.85
C GLY A 176 2.96 -0.02 -28.88
N GLU A 177 3.14 -1.26 -28.43
CA GLU A 177 2.93 -2.42 -29.30
C GLU A 177 2.73 -3.67 -28.45
N GLN A 178 1.65 -4.40 -28.76
CA GLN A 178 1.28 -5.67 -28.15
C GLN A 178 2.22 -6.79 -28.64
N ALA A 179 2.73 -7.59 -27.70
CA ALA A 179 3.09 -8.97 -28.03
C ALA A 179 2.79 -9.87 -26.84
N ALA A 180 1.80 -10.72 -27.03
CA ALA A 180 1.48 -11.86 -26.18
C ALA A 180 2.66 -12.84 -26.16
N ASN A 181 3.13 -13.22 -24.97
CA ASN A 181 3.70 -14.54 -24.73
C ASN A 181 3.71 -14.85 -23.23
N GLU A 182 2.88 -15.79 -22.85
CA GLU A 182 2.90 -16.44 -21.54
C GLU A 182 4.06 -17.44 -21.48
N PRO A 183 4.87 -17.47 -20.41
CA PRO A 183 5.55 -18.68 -20.04
C PRO A 183 4.86 -19.34 -18.85
N ALA A 184 4.59 -20.64 -19.02
CA ALA A 184 3.96 -21.53 -18.08
C ALA A 184 4.56 -21.44 -16.66
N VAL A 185 3.69 -21.23 -15.68
CA VAL A 185 4.00 -21.33 -14.26
C VAL A 185 4.25 -22.81 -13.92
N GLN A 186 5.48 -23.16 -13.63
CA GLN A 186 5.81 -24.43 -12.96
C GLN A 186 5.40 -24.31 -11.48
N THR A 187 4.27 -24.90 -11.14
CA THR A 187 3.82 -25.10 -9.76
C THR A 187 4.74 -26.10 -9.08
N ARG A 188 5.60 -25.61 -8.17
CA ARG A 188 6.25 -26.49 -7.19
C ARG A 188 5.19 -27.03 -6.23
N PRO A 189 5.12 -28.35 -5.96
CA PRO A 189 4.16 -28.88 -5.02
C PRO A 189 4.45 -28.32 -3.61
N ARG A 190 3.44 -27.70 -3.00
CA ARG A 190 3.48 -27.34 -1.59
C ARG A 190 3.62 -28.61 -0.77
N ARG A 191 4.77 -28.76 -0.11
CA ARG A 191 4.97 -29.80 0.90
C ARG A 191 3.99 -29.48 2.05
N ALA A 192 2.97 -30.32 2.20
CA ALA A 192 2.09 -30.24 3.36
C ALA A 192 2.96 -30.51 4.60
N VAL A 193 3.14 -29.51 5.43
CA VAL A 193 3.68 -29.68 6.78
C VAL A 193 2.54 -30.24 7.60
N ASN A 194 2.55 -31.56 7.76
CA ASN A 194 1.68 -32.24 8.72
C ASN A 194 2.40 -32.12 10.07
N PRO A 195 1.92 -31.33 11.05
CA PRO A 195 2.55 -31.30 12.35
C PRO A 195 2.37 -32.68 12.97
N ASP A 196 3.48 -33.34 13.26
CA ASP A 196 3.49 -34.65 13.91
C ASP A 196 2.74 -34.53 15.23
N LYS A 197 1.87 -35.53 15.55
CA LYS A 197 1.10 -35.55 16.80
C LYS A 197 2.00 -35.47 18.06
N GLN A 198 3.28 -35.77 17.91
CA GLN A 198 4.29 -35.65 18.97
C GLN A 198 4.60 -34.18 19.32
N ASP A 199 4.53 -33.24 18.38
CA ASP A 199 4.79 -31.82 18.66
C ASP A 199 3.67 -31.20 19.50
N ILE A 200 2.41 -31.60 19.28
CA ILE A 200 1.27 -31.11 20.06
C ILE A 200 1.32 -31.62 21.51
N GLN A 201 1.78 -32.87 21.71
CA GLN A 201 1.91 -33.44 23.04
C GLN A 201 3.04 -32.77 23.85
N SER A 202 4.15 -32.42 23.23
CA SER A 202 5.25 -31.71 23.88
C SER A 202 4.86 -30.27 24.29
N TRP A 203 4.02 -29.58 23.52
CA TRP A 203 3.46 -28.28 23.89
C TRP A 203 2.49 -28.35 25.07
N ASN A 204 1.62 -29.33 25.11
CA ASN A 204 0.70 -29.53 26.21
C ASN A 204 1.42 -29.87 27.54
N ALA A 205 2.48 -30.68 27.49
CA ALA A 205 3.29 -30.97 28.66
C ALA A 205 4.04 -29.75 29.24
N LEU A 206 4.42 -28.81 28.37
CA LEU A 206 5.05 -27.54 28.78
C LEU A 206 4.05 -26.56 29.44
N LEU A 207 2.78 -26.62 29.07
CA LEU A 207 1.71 -25.80 29.67
C LEU A 207 1.31 -26.31 31.05
N GLU A 208 1.33 -27.63 31.28
CA GLU A 208 1.01 -28.24 32.57
C GLU A 208 2.09 -28.03 33.64
N GLN A 209 3.34 -27.75 33.27
CA GLN A 209 4.44 -27.44 34.21
C GLN A 209 4.42 -26.01 34.75
N LYS A 210 3.53 -25.14 34.28
CA LYS A 210 3.41 -23.73 34.70
C LYS A 210 2.10 -23.40 35.42
N ALA A 211 1.30 -24.41 35.79
CA ALA A 211 0.07 -24.23 36.58
C ALA A 211 0.34 -24.42 38.07
#